data_a72d13fe9475762cfc3fda8a53168099
#
_entry.id   a72d13fe9475762cfc3fda8a53168099
#
_cell.length_a   1.000
_cell.length_b   1.000
_cell.length_c   1.000
_cell.angle_alpha   90.00
_cell.angle_beta   90.00
_cell.angle_gamma   90.00
#
_symmetry.space_group_name_H-M   'P 1'
#
loop_
_entity.id
_entity.type
_entity.pdbx_description
1 polymer ?
#
loop_
_entity_poly.entity_id
_entity_poly.type
_entity_poly.pdbx_seq_one_letter_code
_entity_poly.pdbx_strand_id
1 'polypeptide(L)' 'EMDPDVYVCGPTPMVEAVANALVGLGHEPARIRTERFGPTGEG' A
#
# COMPACT_ATOMS: atom_id res chain seq x y z
N GLU A 1 17.00 -7.89 5.54
CA GLU A 1 15.77 -7.37 5.13
C GLU A 1 15.74 -7.19 3.66
N MET A 2 14.61 -7.14 3.07
CA MET A 2 14.45 -7.14 1.67
C MET A 2 13.97 -5.81 1.19
N ASP A 3 14.41 -5.38 0.03
CA ASP A 3 13.89 -4.18 -0.56
C ASP A 3 12.50 -4.44 -1.10
N PRO A 4 11.60 -3.53 -0.96
CA PRO A 4 10.27 -3.74 -1.52
C PRO A 4 10.29 -3.65 -3.03
N ASP A 5 9.37 -4.37 -3.68
CA ASP A 5 9.20 -4.24 -5.11
C ASP A 5 8.38 -3.01 -5.45
N VAL A 6 7.49 -2.62 -4.56
CA VAL A 6 6.58 -1.50 -4.82
C VAL A 6 6.48 -0.65 -3.57
N TYR A 7 6.47 0.64 -3.76
CA TYR A 7 6.30 1.56 -2.64
C TYR A 7 5.09 2.42 -2.93
N VAL A 8 4.11 2.42 -2.04
CA VAL A 8 2.87 3.15 -2.21
C VAL A 8 2.74 4.18 -1.10
N CYS A 9 2.50 5.41 -1.47
CA CYS A 9 2.44 6.48 -0.49
C CYS A 9 1.27 7.39 -0.83
N GLY A 10 0.48 7.77 0.15
CA GLY A 10 -0.64 8.66 -0.08
C GLY A 10 -1.68 8.59 1.02
N PRO A 11 -2.85 9.17 0.78
CA PRO A 11 -3.93 9.09 1.76
C PRO A 11 -4.32 7.63 2.01
N THR A 12 -4.74 7.35 3.23
CA THR A 12 -5.01 5.99 3.65
C THR A 12 -5.95 5.22 2.71
N PRO A 13 -7.10 5.77 2.32
CA PRO A 13 -7.99 4.99 1.46
C PRO A 13 -7.36 4.65 0.12
N MET A 14 -6.57 5.57 -0.44
CA MET A 14 -5.93 5.33 -1.70
C MET A 14 -4.86 4.25 -1.56
N VAL A 15 -4.06 4.33 -0.51
CA VAL A 15 -2.99 3.37 -0.30
C VAL A 15 -3.57 1.97 -0.13
N GLU A 16 -4.69 1.87 0.61
CA GLU A 16 -5.27 0.56 0.82
C GLU A 16 -5.84 -0.01 -0.46
N ALA A 17 -6.47 0.82 -1.28
CA ALA A 17 -7.01 0.34 -2.54
C ALA A 17 -5.89 -0.12 -3.48
N VAL A 18 -4.81 0.64 -3.54
CA VAL A 18 -3.71 0.28 -4.43
C VAL A 18 -3.01 -0.98 -3.93
N ALA A 19 -2.77 -1.06 -2.61
CA ALA A 19 -2.08 -2.23 -2.07
C ALA A 19 -2.90 -3.50 -2.29
N ASN A 20 -4.22 -3.42 -2.10
CA ASN A 20 -5.06 -4.58 -2.32
C ASN A 20 -5.05 -4.97 -3.80
N ALA A 21 -5.05 -4.00 -4.70
CA ALA A 21 -4.99 -4.31 -6.12
C ALA A 21 -3.68 -5.01 -6.48
N LEU A 22 -2.58 -4.56 -5.87
CA LEU A 22 -1.29 -5.17 -6.16
C LEU A 22 -1.24 -6.62 -5.69
N VAL A 23 -1.79 -6.89 -4.51
CA VAL A 23 -1.84 -8.26 -4.02
C VAL A 23 -2.69 -9.11 -4.97
N GLY A 24 -3.80 -8.55 -5.45
CA GLY A 24 -4.64 -9.27 -6.39
C GLY A 24 -3.94 -9.57 -7.71
N LEU A 25 -2.92 -8.77 -8.05
CA LEU A 25 -2.16 -9.01 -9.26
C LEU A 25 -0.99 -9.97 -9.04
N GLY A 26 -0.81 -10.44 -7.84
CA GLY A 26 0.23 -11.42 -7.58
C GLY A 26 1.45 -10.93 -6.83
N HIS A 27 1.46 -9.68 -6.40
CA HIS A 27 2.58 -9.19 -5.63
C HIS A 27 2.47 -9.70 -4.20
N GLU A 28 3.58 -10.05 -3.62
CA GLU A 28 3.57 -10.50 -2.24
C GLU A 28 3.45 -9.34 -1.29
N PRO A 29 2.56 -9.41 -0.31
CA PRO A 29 2.40 -8.28 0.62
C PRO A 29 3.69 -7.86 1.31
N ALA A 30 4.57 -8.80 1.59
CA ALA A 30 5.82 -8.48 2.25
C ALA A 30 6.73 -7.65 1.37
N ARG A 31 6.45 -7.58 0.08
CA ARG A 31 7.28 -6.81 -0.83
C ARG A 31 6.63 -5.49 -1.26
N ILE A 32 5.55 -5.13 -0.59
CA ILE A 32 4.87 -3.87 -0.83
C ILE A 32 5.04 -3.01 0.40
N ARG A 33 5.71 -1.87 0.24
CA ARG A 33 5.89 -0.96 1.34
C ARG A 33 4.87 0.14 1.23
N THR A 34 4.18 0.43 2.29
CA THR A 34 3.15 1.47 2.24
C THR A 34 3.39 2.52 3.29
N GLU A 35 3.06 3.76 2.95
CA GLU A 35 3.09 4.86 3.87
C GLU A 35 1.77 5.58 3.75
N ARG A 36 1.07 5.75 4.84
CA ARG A 36 -0.23 6.39 4.83
C ARG A 36 -0.17 7.69 5.58
N PHE A 37 -0.89 8.68 5.12
CA PHE A 37 -1.00 9.90 5.88
C PHE A 37 -2.43 10.40 5.79
N GLY A 38 -2.80 11.24 6.75
CA GLY A 38 -4.15 11.72 6.86
C GLY A 38 -4.99 10.81 7.72
N PRO A 39 -6.18 11.22 8.03
CA PRO A 39 -7.05 10.43 8.88
C PRO A 39 -7.47 9.17 8.19
N THR A 40 -7.64 8.10 8.99
CA THR A 40 -8.00 6.88 8.45
C THR A 40 -9.43 6.88 8.18
N GLY A 41 -9.80 6.81 7.03
CA GLY A 41 -11.17 6.60 6.71
C GLY A 41 -12.07 7.74 6.88
N GLU A 42 -11.69 8.82 7.46
CA GLU A 42 -12.53 9.82 7.60
C GLU A 42 -12.01 10.98 7.14
N GLY A 43 -12.34 11.57 6.57
CA GLY A 43 -11.97 12.65 5.84
C GLY A 43 -11.27 13.71 6.40
#